data_6d025e288fa850ef4a62236daa494f42
#
_entry.id   6d025e288fa850ef4a62236daa494f42
#
_cell.length_a   1.000
_cell.length_b   1.000
_cell.length_c   1.000
_cell.angle_alpha   90.00
_cell.angle_beta   90.00
_cell.angle_gamma   90.00
#
_symmetry.space_group_name_H-M   'P 1'
#
loop_
_entity.id
_entity.type
_entity.pdbx_description
1 polymer ?
#
loop_
_entity_poly.entity_id
_entity_poly.type
_entity_poly.pdbx_seq_one_letter_code
_entity_poly.pdbx_strand_id
1 'polypeptide(L)'
;MRFDNKVVIVTGAASGIGRASAQMFAEAGAKVVACDLSEAVHASVAAMGGEAVALRMDAGDEADVERAVALACERFGGVDIFHANAGITGGASGIFETSAEVWAEVLRVNLIGPALAIKHAAPKIAERGGGAILCTASVAGLRSGAGGAAYSASKAGVISLVQTAAQQLSTSNVRVNAICPGLIETGMTQRAFDHARETGKQGRLGRLNPLRRAGEPEEVARVALFLASDGASYVNGQAWVVDGGLSSSHPVTRQEYGKPAF
;
A
#
# COMPACT_ATOMS: atom_id res chain seq x y z
N MET A 1 -14.69 -8.24 9.62
CA MET A 1 -13.89 -7.44 10.58
C MET A 1 -14.65 -6.14 10.80
N ARG A 2 -14.71 -5.65 12.05
CA ARG A 2 -15.31 -4.35 12.39
C ARG A 2 -14.23 -3.42 12.92
N PHE A 3 -14.37 -2.13 12.62
CA PHE A 3 -13.45 -1.08 13.04
C PHE A 3 -14.19 0.08 13.71
N ASP A 4 -15.27 -0.23 14.43
CA ASP A 4 -16.07 0.77 15.14
C ASP A 4 -15.19 1.61 16.07
N ASN A 5 -15.32 2.93 15.98
CA ASN A 5 -14.52 3.92 16.74
C ASN A 5 -13.01 3.91 16.46
N LYS A 6 -12.53 3.16 15.47
CA LYS A 6 -11.13 3.22 15.02
C LYS A 6 -10.94 4.36 14.04
N VAL A 7 -9.82 5.06 14.17
CA VAL A 7 -9.43 6.16 13.29
C VAL A 7 -8.32 5.68 12.36
N VAL A 8 -8.56 5.78 11.06
CA VAL A 8 -7.69 5.28 10.00
C VAL A 8 -7.25 6.40 9.09
N ILE A 9 -5.96 6.54 8.85
CA ILE A 9 -5.39 7.40 7.81
C ILE A 9 -4.96 6.52 6.64
N VAL A 10 -5.34 6.89 5.40
CA VAL A 10 -4.93 6.18 4.19
C VAL A 10 -4.36 7.16 3.18
N THR A 11 -3.12 6.96 2.73
CA THR A 11 -2.51 7.77 1.66
C THR A 11 -2.65 7.12 0.29
N GLY A 12 -2.71 7.92 -0.79
CA GLY A 12 -3.02 7.44 -2.13
C GLY A 12 -4.49 7.01 -2.28
N ALA A 13 -5.41 7.68 -1.56
CA ALA A 13 -6.81 7.28 -1.42
C ALA A 13 -7.72 7.79 -2.54
N ALA A 14 -7.21 8.51 -3.55
CA ALA A 14 -8.00 8.93 -4.70
C ALA A 14 -8.26 7.79 -5.70
N SER A 15 -7.46 6.71 -5.68
CA SER A 15 -7.58 5.63 -6.66
C SER A 15 -7.05 4.29 -6.16
N GLY A 16 -7.30 3.22 -6.91
CA GLY A 16 -6.68 1.90 -6.74
C GLY A 16 -6.78 1.34 -5.33
N ILE A 17 -5.68 0.77 -4.84
CA ILE A 17 -5.61 0.08 -3.54
C ILE A 17 -5.94 1.04 -2.38
N GLY A 18 -5.45 2.28 -2.41
CA GLY A 18 -5.71 3.26 -1.36
C GLY A 18 -7.18 3.60 -1.25
N ARG A 19 -7.85 3.86 -2.39
CA ARG A 19 -9.29 4.12 -2.41
C ARG A 19 -10.09 2.91 -1.91
N ALA A 20 -9.79 1.71 -2.41
CA ALA A 20 -10.45 0.50 -1.96
C ALA A 20 -10.25 0.25 -0.45
N SER A 21 -9.04 0.48 0.07
CA SER A 21 -8.76 0.36 1.50
C SER A 21 -9.55 1.37 2.32
N ALA A 22 -9.54 2.66 1.93
CA ALA A 22 -10.26 3.72 2.63
C ALA A 22 -11.77 3.44 2.67
N GLN A 23 -12.35 3.04 1.53
CA GLN A 23 -13.75 2.68 1.42
C GLN A 23 -14.10 1.48 2.33
N MET A 24 -13.33 0.40 2.25
CA MET A 24 -13.58 -0.80 3.05
C MET A 24 -13.40 -0.57 4.56
N PHE A 25 -12.48 0.31 4.99
CA PHE A 25 -12.37 0.72 6.39
C PHE A 25 -13.62 1.50 6.82
N ALA A 26 -14.11 2.44 5.99
CA ALA A 26 -15.33 3.19 6.28
C ALA A 26 -16.56 2.27 6.37
N GLU A 27 -16.73 1.35 5.42
CA GLU A 27 -17.80 0.32 5.44
C GLU A 27 -17.73 -0.59 6.68
N ALA A 28 -16.53 -0.82 7.20
CA ALA A 28 -16.30 -1.58 8.42
C ALA A 28 -16.52 -0.77 9.72
N GLY A 29 -16.91 0.51 9.63
CA GLY A 29 -17.26 1.38 10.75
C GLY A 29 -16.11 2.28 11.26
N ALA A 30 -14.99 2.35 10.52
CA ALA A 30 -13.90 3.25 10.88
C ALA A 30 -14.21 4.71 10.51
N LYS A 31 -13.59 5.63 11.24
CA LYS A 31 -13.46 7.04 10.88
C LYS A 31 -12.21 7.21 10.00
N VAL A 32 -12.37 7.75 8.81
CA VAL A 32 -11.31 7.72 7.79
C VAL A 32 -10.81 9.13 7.45
N VAL A 33 -9.49 9.32 7.50
CA VAL A 33 -8.80 10.44 6.85
C VAL A 33 -8.20 9.92 5.55
N ALA A 34 -8.84 10.22 4.44
CA ALA A 34 -8.39 9.83 3.10
C ALA A 34 -7.51 10.93 2.50
N CYS A 35 -6.27 10.58 2.19
CA CYS A 35 -5.24 11.51 1.75
C CYS A 35 -4.75 11.17 0.34
N ASP A 36 -4.55 12.18 -0.49
CA ASP A 36 -3.96 12.02 -1.82
C ASP A 36 -3.36 13.35 -2.32
N LEU A 37 -2.41 13.30 -3.24
CA LEU A 37 -1.92 14.49 -3.95
C LEU A 37 -3.00 15.06 -4.90
N SER A 38 -3.87 14.19 -5.42
CA SER A 38 -4.97 14.54 -6.33
C SER A 38 -6.19 15.05 -5.58
N GLU A 39 -6.79 16.13 -6.09
CA GLU A 39 -8.11 16.63 -5.63
C GLU A 39 -9.23 15.59 -5.77
N ALA A 40 -9.05 14.55 -6.59
CA ALA A 40 -10.02 13.48 -6.75
C ALA A 40 -10.31 12.71 -5.44
N VAL A 41 -9.48 12.88 -4.41
CA VAL A 41 -9.73 12.33 -3.07
C VAL A 41 -11.04 12.85 -2.46
N HIS A 42 -11.43 14.08 -2.76
CA HIS A 42 -12.71 14.64 -2.30
C HIS A 42 -13.91 13.87 -2.88
N ALA A 43 -13.83 13.52 -4.16
CA ALA A 43 -14.87 12.69 -4.79
C ALA A 43 -14.89 11.26 -4.22
N SER A 44 -13.70 10.70 -3.92
CA SER A 44 -13.61 9.39 -3.27
C SER A 44 -14.30 9.41 -1.91
N VAL A 45 -14.05 10.42 -1.08
CA VAL A 45 -14.69 10.56 0.25
C VAL A 45 -16.20 10.77 0.12
N ALA A 46 -16.64 11.60 -0.83
CA ALA A 46 -18.08 11.84 -1.06
C ALA A 46 -18.84 10.54 -1.44
N ALA A 47 -18.15 9.57 -2.03
CA ALA A 47 -18.72 8.27 -2.37
C ALA A 47 -18.61 7.24 -1.22
N MET A 48 -17.82 7.51 -0.18
CA MET A 48 -17.71 6.65 1.00
C MET A 48 -18.89 6.90 1.93
N GLY A 49 -19.54 5.88 2.39
CA GLY A 49 -20.45 6.01 3.53
C GLY A 49 -19.67 6.25 4.83
N GLY A 50 -20.35 6.71 5.89
CA GLY A 50 -19.75 6.84 7.22
C GLY A 50 -19.02 8.16 7.48
N GLU A 51 -18.14 8.16 8.50
CA GLU A 51 -17.36 9.34 8.92
C GLU A 51 -16.02 9.38 8.18
N ALA A 52 -15.94 10.14 7.11
CA ALA A 52 -14.68 10.29 6.35
C ALA A 52 -14.39 11.77 6.03
N VAL A 53 -13.11 12.14 6.02
CA VAL A 53 -12.64 13.45 5.58
C VAL A 53 -11.53 13.30 4.54
N ALA A 54 -11.53 14.19 3.56
CA ALA A 54 -10.50 14.24 2.53
C ALA A 54 -9.42 15.26 2.91
N LEU A 55 -8.17 14.92 2.62
CA LEU A 55 -7.04 15.85 2.72
C LEU A 55 -6.16 15.74 1.49
N ARG A 56 -6.03 16.85 0.76
CA ARG A 56 -4.99 16.93 -0.26
C ARG A 56 -3.63 17.06 0.40
N MET A 57 -2.71 16.13 0.11
CA MET A 57 -1.36 16.10 0.66
C MET A 57 -0.36 15.37 -0.23
N ASP A 58 0.89 15.74 -0.16
CA ASP A 58 2.02 14.96 -0.68
C ASP A 58 2.55 14.01 0.40
N ALA A 59 2.47 12.70 0.15
CA ALA A 59 2.93 11.69 1.11
C ALA A 59 4.45 11.69 1.34
N GLY A 60 5.23 12.31 0.45
CA GLY A 60 6.67 12.49 0.60
C GLY A 60 7.07 13.82 1.26
N ASP A 61 6.11 14.65 1.66
CA ASP A 61 6.35 15.90 2.39
C ASP A 61 6.02 15.72 3.88
N GLU A 62 6.99 16.03 4.74
CA GLU A 62 6.86 15.79 6.17
C GLU A 62 5.76 16.62 6.83
N ALA A 63 5.65 17.91 6.46
CA ALA A 63 4.63 18.79 7.02
C ALA A 63 3.21 18.34 6.64
N ASP A 64 3.05 17.79 5.43
CA ASP A 64 1.78 17.24 4.97
C ASP A 64 1.40 15.96 5.74
N VAL A 65 2.36 15.07 6.01
CA VAL A 65 2.12 13.86 6.83
C VAL A 65 1.76 14.24 8.27
N GLU A 66 2.47 15.21 8.86
CA GLU A 66 2.18 15.74 10.19
C GLU A 66 0.78 16.36 10.25
N ARG A 67 0.40 17.14 9.22
CA ARG A 67 -0.95 17.70 9.09
C ARG A 67 -2.05 16.63 9.00
N ALA A 68 -1.80 15.52 8.30
CA ALA A 68 -2.76 14.41 8.24
C ALA A 68 -2.99 13.76 9.60
N VAL A 69 -1.93 13.55 10.38
CA VAL A 69 -2.00 13.02 11.75
C VAL A 69 -2.71 14.01 12.68
N ALA A 70 -2.38 15.30 12.58
CA ALA A 70 -3.03 16.36 13.37
C ALA A 70 -4.54 16.42 13.06
N LEU A 71 -4.93 16.38 11.78
CA LEU A 71 -6.34 16.36 11.36
C LEU A 71 -7.10 15.16 11.94
N ALA A 72 -6.50 13.97 11.95
CA ALA A 72 -7.12 12.79 12.55
C ALA A 72 -7.33 12.95 14.07
N CYS A 73 -6.34 13.53 14.76
CA CYS A 73 -6.45 13.81 16.20
C CYS A 73 -7.52 14.86 16.49
N GLU A 74 -7.57 15.94 15.73
CA GLU A 74 -8.54 17.02 15.89
C GLU A 74 -9.98 16.57 15.60
N ARG A 75 -10.18 15.88 14.47
CA ARG A 75 -11.53 15.50 14.01
C ARG A 75 -12.10 14.27 14.70
N PHE A 76 -11.24 13.32 15.07
CA PHE A 76 -11.65 11.99 15.51
C PHE A 76 -11.04 11.54 16.82
N GLY A 77 -10.19 12.36 17.43
CA GLY A 77 -9.61 12.13 18.76
C GLY A 77 -8.36 11.25 18.79
N GLY A 78 -7.71 11.00 17.66
CA GLY A 78 -6.44 10.27 17.60
C GLY A 78 -6.27 9.46 16.32
N VAL A 79 -5.30 8.53 16.32
CA VAL A 79 -5.01 7.61 15.22
C VAL A 79 -4.90 6.20 15.78
N ASP A 80 -5.55 5.22 15.18
CA ASP A 80 -5.41 3.79 15.50
C ASP A 80 -4.66 3.03 14.39
N ILE A 81 -4.83 3.46 13.13
CA ILE A 81 -4.28 2.77 11.97
C ILE A 81 -3.75 3.81 10.97
N PHE A 82 -2.56 3.56 10.42
CA PHE A 82 -2.05 4.33 9.27
C PHE A 82 -1.71 3.38 8.12
N HIS A 83 -2.35 3.54 6.97
CA HIS A 83 -2.01 2.83 5.74
C HIS A 83 -1.21 3.76 4.80
N ALA A 84 0.12 3.69 4.88
CA ALA A 84 1.06 4.37 4.00
C ALA A 84 1.10 3.64 2.65
N ASN A 85 0.16 4.01 1.77
CA ASN A 85 -0.07 3.32 0.50
C ASN A 85 0.36 4.14 -0.72
N ALA A 86 0.44 5.47 -0.62
CA ALA A 86 0.86 6.33 -1.74
C ALA A 86 2.18 5.88 -2.35
N GLY A 87 2.29 5.97 -3.68
CA GLY A 87 3.51 5.61 -4.39
C GLY A 87 3.47 5.95 -5.87
N ILE A 88 4.65 6.02 -6.47
CA ILE A 88 4.89 6.31 -7.88
C ILE A 88 5.85 5.29 -8.50
N THR A 89 5.78 5.08 -9.81
CA THR A 89 6.67 4.14 -10.52
C THR A 89 8.02 4.73 -10.91
N GLY A 90 8.09 6.05 -11.09
CA GLY A 90 9.26 6.72 -11.66
C GLY A 90 9.43 6.52 -13.17
N GLY A 91 8.40 6.00 -13.87
CA GLY A 91 8.45 5.76 -15.31
C GLY A 91 8.98 4.38 -15.70
N ALA A 92 9.30 4.23 -17.00
CA ALA A 92 9.72 2.97 -17.62
C ALA A 92 11.17 3.00 -18.16
N SER A 93 11.98 3.95 -17.73
CA SER A 93 13.37 4.09 -18.14
C SER A 93 14.23 2.92 -17.66
N GLY A 94 15.19 2.51 -18.49
CA GLY A 94 16.20 1.52 -18.14
C GLY A 94 17.19 2.05 -17.08
N ILE A 95 18.08 1.17 -16.62
CA ILE A 95 19.02 1.50 -15.55
C ILE A 95 20.04 2.59 -15.94
N PHE A 96 20.35 2.71 -17.23
CA PHE A 96 21.29 3.70 -17.74
C PHE A 96 20.65 5.06 -18.01
N GLU A 97 19.33 5.11 -18.16
CA GLU A 97 18.57 6.33 -18.51
C GLU A 97 17.85 6.95 -17.31
N THR A 98 17.74 6.21 -16.20
CA THR A 98 17.06 6.72 -15.00
C THR A 98 17.94 7.76 -14.29
N SER A 99 17.52 9.03 -14.29
CA SER A 99 18.28 10.13 -13.71
C SER A 99 18.26 10.11 -12.18
N ALA A 100 19.20 10.85 -11.55
CA ALA A 100 19.28 11.01 -10.11
C ALA A 100 18.01 11.66 -9.53
N GLU A 101 17.40 12.58 -10.26
CA GLU A 101 16.16 13.27 -9.87
C GLU A 101 14.98 12.29 -9.82
N VAL A 102 14.87 11.39 -10.80
CA VAL A 102 13.85 10.31 -10.77
C VAL A 102 14.08 9.38 -9.59
N TRP A 103 15.33 9.00 -9.31
CA TRP A 103 15.67 8.22 -8.12
C TRP A 103 15.25 8.93 -6.85
N ALA A 104 15.63 10.21 -6.69
CA ALA A 104 15.31 11.01 -5.51
C ALA A 104 13.80 11.10 -5.29
N GLU A 105 13.03 11.38 -6.35
CA GLU A 105 11.58 11.53 -6.26
C GLU A 105 10.88 10.20 -5.92
N VAL A 106 11.30 9.10 -6.55
CA VAL A 106 10.74 7.76 -6.23
C VAL A 106 11.05 7.37 -4.78
N LEU A 107 12.26 7.60 -4.30
CA LEU A 107 12.63 7.32 -2.92
C LEU A 107 11.89 8.23 -1.95
N ARG A 108 11.73 9.51 -2.28
CA ARG A 108 11.01 10.49 -1.47
C ARG A 108 9.58 10.05 -1.21
N VAL A 109 8.84 9.68 -2.25
CA VAL A 109 7.44 9.27 -2.10
C VAL A 109 7.32 7.86 -1.54
N ASN A 110 8.03 6.88 -2.14
CA ASN A 110 7.79 5.46 -1.87
C ASN A 110 8.44 4.94 -0.59
N LEU A 111 9.53 5.55 -0.12
CA LEU A 111 10.30 5.08 1.04
C LEU A 111 10.30 6.09 2.19
N ILE A 112 10.62 7.36 1.89
CA ILE A 112 10.64 8.40 2.92
C ILE A 112 9.21 8.66 3.41
N GLY A 113 8.21 8.69 2.51
CA GLY A 113 6.80 8.83 2.90
C GLY A 113 6.34 7.82 3.96
N PRO A 114 6.51 6.50 3.76
CA PRO A 114 6.25 5.52 4.80
C PRO A 114 7.06 5.72 6.09
N ALA A 115 8.32 6.17 6.01
CA ALA A 115 9.12 6.48 7.19
C ALA A 115 8.53 7.66 7.98
N LEU A 116 8.08 8.71 7.30
CA LEU A 116 7.38 9.85 7.90
C LEU A 116 6.05 9.42 8.52
N ALA A 117 5.28 8.56 7.85
CA ALA A 117 4.06 7.98 8.41
C ALA A 117 4.32 7.25 9.73
N ILE A 118 5.37 6.42 9.80
CA ILE A 118 5.77 5.74 11.03
C ILE A 118 6.18 6.76 12.10
N LYS A 119 7.03 7.73 11.75
CA LYS A 119 7.54 8.76 12.66
C LYS A 119 6.41 9.52 13.36
N HIS A 120 5.42 9.99 12.62
CA HIS A 120 4.38 10.86 13.13
C HIS A 120 3.16 10.12 13.69
N ALA A 121 2.81 8.95 13.10
CA ALA A 121 1.63 8.22 13.55
C ALA A 121 1.92 7.25 14.72
N ALA A 122 3.09 6.61 14.78
CA ALA A 122 3.35 5.60 15.81
C ALA A 122 3.20 6.12 17.25
N PRO A 123 3.69 7.32 17.61
CA PRO A 123 3.45 7.87 18.96
C PRO A 123 1.96 8.05 19.25
N LYS A 124 1.19 8.56 18.27
CA LYS A 124 -0.25 8.81 18.44
C LYS A 124 -1.07 7.52 18.55
N ILE A 125 -0.66 6.48 17.83
CA ILE A 125 -1.24 5.14 17.94
C ILE A 125 -0.92 4.53 19.32
N ALA A 126 0.33 4.68 19.79
CA ALA A 126 0.73 4.20 21.12
C ALA A 126 -0.02 4.90 22.26
N GLU A 127 -0.26 6.23 22.17
CA GLU A 127 -1.07 7.00 23.10
C GLU A 127 -2.50 6.44 23.27
N ARG A 128 -3.02 5.75 22.25
CA ARG A 128 -4.33 5.09 22.26
C ARG A 128 -4.29 3.61 22.70
N GLY A 129 -3.14 3.14 23.15
CA GLY A 129 -2.95 1.77 23.64
C GLY A 129 -2.47 0.78 22.58
N GLY A 130 -2.17 1.24 21.37
CA GLY A 130 -1.66 0.42 20.28
C GLY A 130 -2.56 0.39 19.06
N GLY A 131 -2.06 -0.24 17.99
CA GLY A 131 -2.74 -0.32 16.69
C GLY A 131 -1.82 -0.82 15.58
N ALA A 132 -2.00 -0.33 14.35
CA ALA A 132 -1.25 -0.85 13.21
C ALA A 132 -0.80 0.23 12.22
N ILE A 133 0.40 0.07 11.69
CA ILE A 133 0.91 0.80 10.52
C ILE A 133 1.14 -0.21 9.40
N LEU A 134 0.57 0.06 8.25
CA LEU A 134 0.69 -0.74 7.05
C LEU A 134 1.42 0.06 5.97
N CYS A 135 2.43 -0.55 5.35
CA CYS A 135 3.19 0.08 4.27
C CYS A 135 3.01 -0.72 2.98
N THR A 136 2.53 -0.09 1.90
CA THR A 136 2.43 -0.76 0.61
C THR A 136 3.80 -0.84 -0.06
N ALA A 137 4.41 -2.03 0.03
CA ALA A 137 5.60 -2.41 -0.72
C ALA A 137 5.21 -2.89 -2.14
N SER A 138 5.79 -3.97 -2.63
CA SER A 138 5.48 -4.61 -3.91
C SER A 138 6.22 -5.94 -4.02
N VAL A 139 5.77 -6.85 -4.87
CA VAL A 139 6.59 -7.97 -5.35
C VAL A 139 7.88 -7.51 -6.02
N ALA A 140 7.92 -6.29 -6.55
CA ALA A 140 9.13 -5.68 -7.11
C ALA A 140 10.24 -5.47 -6.06
N GLY A 141 9.88 -5.37 -4.78
CA GLY A 141 10.85 -5.36 -3.66
C GLY A 141 11.37 -6.75 -3.28
N LEU A 142 10.75 -7.80 -3.77
CA LEU A 142 11.10 -9.20 -3.49
C LEU A 142 11.77 -9.89 -4.69
N ARG A 143 11.40 -9.48 -5.91
CA ARG A 143 11.87 -10.09 -7.16
C ARG A 143 12.19 -9.04 -8.21
N SER A 144 13.25 -9.26 -8.96
CA SER A 144 13.60 -8.46 -10.14
C SER A 144 12.57 -8.63 -11.26
N GLY A 145 12.46 -7.63 -12.13
CA GLY A 145 11.63 -7.67 -13.34
C GLY A 145 10.16 -7.27 -13.14
N ALA A 146 9.74 -6.94 -11.92
CA ALA A 146 8.38 -6.48 -11.63
C ALA A 146 8.23 -4.95 -11.58
N GLY A 147 9.31 -4.20 -11.84
CA GLY A 147 9.33 -2.73 -11.85
C GLY A 147 10.69 -2.19 -12.25
N GLY A 148 10.78 -0.89 -12.51
CA GLY A 148 12.05 -0.18 -12.76
C GLY A 148 12.99 -0.20 -11.54
N ALA A 149 14.27 0.15 -11.76
CA ALA A 149 15.30 0.02 -10.73
C ALA A 149 14.99 0.86 -9.46
N ALA A 150 14.67 2.15 -9.63
CA ALA A 150 14.35 3.05 -8.51
C ALA A 150 13.11 2.57 -7.74
N TYR A 151 12.06 2.14 -8.46
CA TYR A 151 10.85 1.59 -7.87
C TYR A 151 11.16 0.33 -7.05
N SER A 152 11.85 -0.64 -7.64
CA SER A 152 12.17 -1.91 -6.98
C SER A 152 13.03 -1.69 -5.73
N ALA A 153 14.04 -0.84 -5.81
CA ALA A 153 14.88 -0.47 -4.66
C ALA A 153 14.05 0.22 -3.56
N SER A 154 13.15 1.16 -3.93
CA SER A 154 12.29 1.80 -2.95
C SER A 154 11.38 0.81 -2.23
N LYS A 155 10.82 -0.16 -2.95
CA LYS A 155 9.91 -1.17 -2.37
C LYS A 155 10.64 -2.23 -1.54
N ALA A 156 11.89 -2.57 -1.89
CA ALA A 156 12.78 -3.36 -1.02
C ALA A 156 13.14 -2.60 0.26
N GLY A 157 13.40 -1.29 0.13
CA GLY A 157 13.62 -0.40 1.28
C GLY A 157 12.44 -0.35 2.25
N VAL A 158 11.20 -0.33 1.75
CA VAL A 158 9.99 -0.39 2.59
C VAL A 158 9.93 -1.68 3.40
N ILE A 159 10.28 -2.83 2.82
CA ILE A 159 10.31 -4.11 3.54
C ILE A 159 11.33 -4.05 4.69
N SER A 160 12.53 -3.55 4.43
CA SER A 160 13.56 -3.36 5.46
C SER A 160 13.15 -2.35 6.53
N LEU A 161 12.55 -1.23 6.13
CA LEU A 161 12.01 -0.21 7.03
C LEU A 161 10.99 -0.80 8.01
N VAL A 162 10.04 -1.59 7.51
CA VAL A 162 8.99 -2.25 8.30
C VAL A 162 9.59 -3.19 9.35
N GLN A 163 10.58 -4.00 8.98
CA GLN A 163 11.27 -4.90 9.90
C GLN A 163 11.99 -4.14 11.03
N THR A 164 12.71 -3.07 10.66
CA THR A 164 13.42 -2.22 11.61
C THR A 164 12.45 -1.47 12.54
N ALA A 165 11.39 -0.89 11.98
CA ALA A 165 10.39 -0.15 12.76
C ALA A 165 9.63 -1.06 13.73
N ALA A 166 9.26 -2.27 13.31
CA ALA A 166 8.61 -3.24 14.19
C ALA A 166 9.46 -3.58 15.42
N GLN A 167 10.78 -3.66 15.25
CA GLN A 167 11.71 -3.87 16.36
C GLN A 167 11.84 -2.63 17.25
N GLN A 168 11.99 -1.45 16.65
CA GLN A 168 12.19 -0.19 17.39
C GLN A 168 10.93 0.25 18.15
N LEU A 169 9.74 -0.16 17.70
CA LEU A 169 8.46 0.10 18.38
C LEU A 169 8.07 -1.01 19.36
N SER A 170 9.02 -1.84 19.80
CA SER A 170 8.76 -2.90 20.78
C SER A 170 8.12 -2.30 22.06
N THR A 171 7.20 -3.03 22.67
CA THR A 171 6.44 -2.64 23.87
C THR A 171 5.39 -1.52 23.70
N SER A 172 5.31 -0.89 22.53
CA SER A 172 4.32 0.17 22.24
C SER A 172 2.92 -0.36 21.86
N ASN A 173 2.76 -1.66 21.64
CA ASN A 173 1.59 -2.28 20.99
C ASN A 173 1.28 -1.76 19.57
N VAL A 174 2.22 -1.08 18.92
CA VAL A 174 2.09 -0.66 17.52
C VAL A 174 2.73 -1.72 16.63
N ARG A 175 1.93 -2.34 15.78
CA ARG A 175 2.41 -3.32 14.79
C ARG A 175 2.70 -2.63 13.47
N VAL A 176 3.81 -2.98 12.82
CA VAL A 176 4.18 -2.44 11.49
C VAL A 176 4.37 -3.60 10.52
N ASN A 177 3.60 -3.61 9.42
CA ASN A 177 3.70 -4.65 8.40
C ASN A 177 3.70 -4.06 6.98
N ALA A 178 4.34 -4.75 6.06
CA ALA A 178 4.31 -4.44 4.64
C ALA A 178 3.30 -5.33 3.90
N ILE A 179 2.65 -4.78 2.89
CA ILE A 179 1.86 -5.53 1.91
C ILE A 179 2.62 -5.46 0.58
N CYS A 180 2.77 -6.60 -0.09
CA CYS A 180 3.51 -6.74 -1.34
C CYS A 180 2.55 -7.17 -2.47
N PRO A 181 1.82 -6.23 -3.11
CA PRO A 181 0.93 -6.57 -4.21
C PRO A 181 1.71 -7.05 -5.44
N GLY A 182 1.09 -7.94 -6.21
CA GLY A 182 1.49 -8.29 -7.57
C GLY A 182 0.97 -7.29 -8.60
N LEU A 183 0.61 -7.79 -9.80
CA LEU A 183 -0.05 -6.99 -10.82
C LEU A 183 -1.51 -6.78 -10.42
N ILE A 184 -1.85 -5.56 -10.03
CA ILE A 184 -3.21 -5.12 -9.65
C ILE A 184 -3.70 -4.10 -10.67
N GLU A 185 -4.96 -4.17 -11.08
CA GLU A 185 -5.57 -3.17 -11.96
C GLU A 185 -5.86 -1.88 -11.18
N THR A 186 -5.03 -0.87 -11.40
CA THR A 186 -5.10 0.44 -10.72
C THR A 186 -4.74 1.55 -11.70
N GLY A 187 -4.93 2.81 -11.33
CA GLY A 187 -4.47 3.95 -12.14
C GLY A 187 -2.98 3.88 -12.50
N MET A 188 -2.14 3.32 -11.61
CA MET A 188 -0.70 3.15 -11.86
C MET A 188 -0.40 2.16 -12.99
N THR A 189 -1.21 1.12 -13.16
CA THR A 189 -1.04 0.05 -14.15
C THR A 189 -1.98 0.21 -15.35
N GLN A 190 -2.88 1.21 -15.33
CA GLN A 190 -3.95 1.41 -16.31
C GLN A 190 -3.48 1.34 -17.76
N ARG A 191 -2.35 1.99 -18.07
CA ARG A 191 -1.78 1.98 -19.42
C ARG A 191 -1.50 0.56 -19.95
N ALA A 192 -1.03 -0.35 -19.09
CA ALA A 192 -0.76 -1.73 -19.47
C ALA A 192 -2.07 -2.50 -19.71
N PHE A 193 -3.09 -2.23 -18.91
CA PHE A 193 -4.42 -2.84 -19.06
C PHE A 193 -5.13 -2.32 -20.31
N ASP A 194 -5.10 -1.03 -20.58
CA ASP A 194 -5.72 -0.43 -21.75
C ASP A 194 -5.06 -0.92 -23.05
N HIS A 195 -3.73 -0.93 -23.09
CA HIS A 195 -3.01 -1.50 -24.23
C HIS A 195 -3.32 -2.99 -24.45
N ALA A 196 -3.48 -3.77 -23.39
CA ALA A 196 -3.87 -5.17 -23.49
C ALA A 196 -5.30 -5.33 -24.04
N ARG A 197 -6.23 -4.44 -23.64
CA ARG A 197 -7.60 -4.41 -24.18
C ARG A 197 -7.61 -4.04 -25.67
N GLU A 198 -6.94 -2.97 -26.04
CA GLU A 198 -6.83 -2.49 -27.43
C GLU A 198 -6.22 -3.53 -28.38
N THR A 199 -5.25 -4.31 -27.88
CA THR A 199 -4.54 -5.31 -28.69
C THR A 199 -5.08 -6.73 -28.58
N GLY A 200 -6.20 -6.94 -27.85
CA GLY A 200 -6.79 -8.26 -27.63
C GLY A 200 -5.90 -9.21 -26.80
N LYS A 201 -5.01 -8.66 -25.95
CA LYS A 201 -4.00 -9.43 -25.20
C LYS A 201 -4.28 -9.50 -23.72
N GLN A 202 -5.53 -9.31 -23.28
CA GLN A 202 -5.91 -9.33 -21.86
C GLN A 202 -5.48 -10.63 -21.15
N GLY A 203 -5.57 -11.78 -21.83
CA GLY A 203 -5.11 -13.08 -21.32
C GLY A 203 -3.60 -13.18 -21.05
N ARG A 204 -2.81 -12.15 -21.40
CA ARG A 204 -1.40 -12.07 -21.02
C ARG A 204 -1.16 -11.41 -19.66
N LEU A 205 -2.15 -10.65 -19.17
CA LEU A 205 -2.06 -10.01 -17.86
C LEU A 205 -2.15 -11.08 -16.77
N GLY A 206 -1.16 -11.09 -15.88
CA GLY A 206 -1.08 -12.08 -14.79
C GLY A 206 -0.67 -13.50 -15.21
N ARG A 207 -0.36 -13.76 -16.49
CA ARG A 207 -0.03 -15.12 -16.98
C ARG A 207 1.14 -15.81 -16.27
N LEU A 208 1.99 -15.04 -15.58
CA LEU A 208 3.16 -15.54 -14.86
C LEU A 208 2.84 -15.99 -13.44
N ASN A 209 1.69 -15.62 -12.90
CA ASN A 209 1.26 -16.14 -11.60
C ASN A 209 0.35 -17.38 -11.78
N PRO A 210 0.32 -18.29 -10.79
CA PRO A 210 -0.52 -19.49 -10.83
C PRO A 210 -2.02 -19.24 -11.01
N LEU A 211 -2.55 -18.11 -10.52
CA LEU A 211 -3.96 -17.75 -10.70
C LEU A 211 -4.27 -17.23 -12.11
N ARG A 212 -3.24 -16.93 -12.92
CA ARG A 212 -3.32 -16.50 -14.33
C ARG A 212 -4.22 -15.30 -14.59
N ARG A 213 -4.29 -14.39 -13.63
CA ARG A 213 -5.02 -13.13 -13.74
C ARG A 213 -4.31 -12.02 -12.97
N ALA A 214 -4.64 -10.78 -13.27
CA ALA A 214 -4.35 -9.68 -12.38
C ALA A 214 -5.23 -9.77 -11.11
N GLY A 215 -4.82 -9.12 -10.04
CA GLY A 215 -5.63 -8.92 -8.86
C GLY A 215 -6.42 -7.62 -8.94
N GLU A 216 -7.44 -7.52 -8.09
CA GLU A 216 -8.26 -6.33 -7.89
C GLU A 216 -7.79 -5.55 -6.66
N PRO A 217 -7.96 -4.21 -6.62
CA PRO A 217 -7.63 -3.40 -5.46
C PRO A 217 -8.23 -3.91 -4.14
N GLU A 218 -9.46 -4.41 -4.19
CA GLU A 218 -10.20 -4.94 -3.04
C GLU A 218 -9.55 -6.20 -2.46
N GLU A 219 -8.86 -6.99 -3.27
CA GLU A 219 -8.15 -8.19 -2.78
C GLU A 219 -6.97 -7.78 -1.89
N VAL A 220 -6.28 -6.69 -2.25
CA VAL A 220 -5.20 -6.11 -1.43
C VAL A 220 -5.76 -5.40 -0.20
N ALA A 221 -6.86 -4.66 -0.37
CA ALA A 221 -7.53 -3.95 0.72
C ALA A 221 -8.03 -4.91 1.82
N ARG A 222 -8.55 -6.10 1.46
CA ARG A 222 -8.94 -7.13 2.45
C ARG A 222 -7.77 -7.57 3.31
N VAL A 223 -6.59 -7.71 2.73
CA VAL A 223 -5.37 -8.04 3.49
C VAL A 223 -4.96 -6.85 4.38
N ALA A 224 -5.10 -5.60 3.90
CA ALA A 224 -4.85 -4.43 4.73
C ALA A 224 -5.77 -4.40 5.96
N LEU A 225 -7.07 -4.65 5.78
CA LEU A 225 -8.01 -4.73 6.91
C LEU A 225 -7.62 -5.87 7.88
N PHE A 226 -7.28 -7.05 7.36
CA PHE A 226 -6.84 -8.17 8.22
C PHE A 226 -5.62 -7.77 9.06
N LEU A 227 -4.58 -7.22 8.43
CA LEU A 227 -3.34 -6.84 9.12
C LEU A 227 -3.56 -5.70 10.12
N ALA A 228 -4.54 -4.83 9.89
CA ALA A 228 -4.92 -3.76 10.80
C ALA A 228 -5.76 -4.26 12.00
N SER A 229 -6.42 -5.41 11.88
CA SER A 229 -7.35 -5.93 12.89
C SER A 229 -6.65 -6.68 14.03
N ASP A 230 -7.39 -6.95 15.09
CA ASP A 230 -6.95 -7.79 16.22
C ASP A 230 -6.70 -9.25 15.79
N GLY A 231 -7.30 -9.69 14.66
CA GLY A 231 -7.00 -11.00 14.07
C GLY A 231 -5.54 -11.18 13.66
N ALA A 232 -4.80 -10.06 13.47
CA ALA A 232 -3.37 -10.05 13.18
C ALA A 232 -2.50 -9.64 14.39
N SER A 233 -3.01 -9.80 15.63
CA SER A 233 -2.33 -9.34 16.86
C SER A 233 -0.92 -9.90 17.06
N TYR A 234 -0.59 -11.04 16.46
CA TYR A 234 0.75 -11.64 16.52
C TYR A 234 1.52 -11.53 15.21
N VAL A 235 1.07 -10.64 14.29
CA VAL A 235 1.74 -10.37 13.00
C VAL A 235 2.42 -9.00 13.08
N ASN A 236 3.74 -9.00 13.14
CA ASN A 236 4.56 -7.79 13.21
C ASN A 236 5.85 -7.93 12.42
N GLY A 237 6.29 -6.89 11.73
CA GLY A 237 7.53 -6.87 10.96
C GLY A 237 7.53 -7.73 9.70
N GLN A 238 6.35 -8.11 9.17
CA GLN A 238 6.25 -9.05 8.06
C GLN A 238 5.93 -8.38 6.73
N ALA A 239 6.41 -8.99 5.63
CA ALA A 239 6.07 -8.64 4.26
C ALA A 239 5.03 -9.64 3.73
N TRP A 240 3.77 -9.21 3.66
CA TRP A 240 2.64 -10.04 3.22
C TRP A 240 2.41 -9.92 1.73
N VAL A 241 2.58 -11.02 1.02
CA VAL A 241 2.46 -11.07 -0.44
C VAL A 241 1.01 -11.29 -0.87
N VAL A 242 0.55 -10.49 -1.85
CA VAL A 242 -0.78 -10.57 -2.46
C VAL A 242 -0.61 -10.48 -3.99
N ASP A 243 -0.19 -11.57 -4.62
CA ASP A 243 0.32 -11.57 -6.00
C ASP A 243 -0.12 -12.75 -6.87
N GLY A 244 -1.10 -13.52 -6.42
CA GLY A 244 -1.57 -14.71 -7.12
C GLY A 244 -0.53 -15.84 -7.22
N GLY A 245 0.51 -15.80 -6.38
CA GLY A 245 1.62 -16.76 -6.36
C GLY A 245 2.80 -16.40 -7.27
N LEU A 246 2.84 -15.17 -7.82
CA LEU A 246 3.91 -14.75 -8.73
C LEU A 246 5.29 -14.88 -8.11
N SER A 247 5.48 -14.39 -6.88
CA SER A 247 6.79 -14.38 -6.21
C SER A 247 7.25 -15.77 -5.75
N SER A 248 6.32 -16.70 -5.53
CA SER A 248 6.62 -18.09 -5.14
C SER A 248 6.75 -19.05 -6.32
N SER A 249 6.50 -18.59 -7.56
CA SER A 249 6.55 -19.40 -8.76
C SER A 249 7.87 -19.31 -9.49
N HIS A 250 8.27 -20.40 -10.15
CA HIS A 250 9.41 -20.38 -11.08
C HIS A 250 8.97 -19.74 -12.41
N PRO A 251 9.68 -18.73 -12.94
CA PRO A 251 9.18 -17.90 -14.05
C PRO A 251 9.03 -18.62 -15.39
N VAL A 252 9.75 -19.72 -15.58
CA VAL A 252 9.75 -20.48 -16.85
C VAL A 252 9.11 -21.86 -16.74
N THR A 253 8.53 -22.19 -15.57
CA THR A 253 7.94 -23.49 -15.37
C THR A 253 6.52 -23.56 -15.93
N ARG A 254 6.20 -24.66 -16.60
CA ARG A 254 4.85 -24.95 -17.05
C ARG A 254 3.92 -25.17 -15.86
N GLN A 255 2.83 -24.44 -15.81
CA GLN A 255 1.84 -24.53 -14.74
C GLN A 255 0.60 -25.27 -15.27
N GLU A 256 0.49 -26.52 -14.94
CA GLU A 256 -0.66 -27.37 -15.29
C GLU A 256 -1.24 -28.03 -14.03
N TYR A 257 -2.58 -28.07 -13.95
CA TYR A 257 -3.27 -28.67 -12.80
C TYR A 257 -2.85 -30.13 -12.61
N GLY A 258 -2.41 -30.46 -11.40
CA GLY A 258 -2.00 -31.81 -11.02
C GLY A 258 -0.72 -32.34 -11.68
N LYS A 259 0.06 -31.48 -12.33
CA LYS A 259 1.33 -31.84 -12.94
C LYS A 259 2.51 -31.28 -12.16
N PRO A 260 3.65 -31.99 -12.14
CA PRO A 260 4.88 -31.42 -11.60
C PRO A 260 5.33 -30.22 -12.46
N ALA A 261 6.12 -29.35 -11.83
CA ALA A 261 6.55 -28.09 -12.40
C ALA A 261 7.82 -28.24 -13.28
N PHE A 262 7.81 -29.10 -14.31
CA PHE A 262 8.90 -29.22 -15.29
C PHE A 262 8.41 -29.74 -16.65
#